data_b30ce69f31b2ebe4538f3d9ee182941c
#
_entry.id   b30ce69f31b2ebe4538f3d9ee182941c
#
_cell.length_a   1.000
_cell.length_b   1.000
_cell.length_c   1.000
_cell.angle_alpha   90.00
_cell.angle_beta   90.00
_cell.angle_gamma   90.00
#
_symmetry.space_group_name_H-M   'P 1'
#
loop_
_entity.id
_entity.type
_entity.pdbx_description
1 polymer ?
#
loop_
_entity_poly.entity_id
_entity_poly.type
_entity_poly.pdbx_seq_one_letter_code
_entity_poly.pdbx_strand_id
1 'polypeptide(L)'
;MENKVNRDTFARTDSLTKMIEMPAPTAWPIILAFGLTLVFAGFVTSPSVSLLGAILAISGGVGWFRDVLPHEKHESVSAIETALQVSTNRPRVAAVEWMTEELHRARLPLEVYPIKAGAKGGMAGAVAMAVLAVMYGIISGRGMWYAINVLAAGFVPGRHPFAQIGAFQWDSLLIASALHLLVSLSVGLLYGATLPMLPRHPILLGGLVAPILWSGLVHSFVELIDPILNQRIDWLWFALSQVGFGIVAGIVVSRQERVPTRQHLPFAVRAGLEVLARIDEDDKDGGKLR
;
A
#
# COMPACT_ATOMS: atom_id res chain seq x y z
N MET A 1 61.19 -37.23 9.69
CA MET A 1 59.98 -37.65 10.36
C MET A 1 59.36 -36.44 11.05
N GLU A 2 59.10 -35.39 10.32
CA GLU A 2 58.56 -34.15 10.92
C GLU A 2 57.88 -33.33 9.81
N ASN A 3 56.65 -33.66 9.47
CA ASN A 3 55.77 -32.76 8.71
C ASN A 3 54.37 -33.34 8.45
N LYS A 4 53.88 -34.20 9.32
CA LYS A 4 52.54 -34.81 9.12
C LYS A 4 51.48 -34.40 10.16
N VAL A 5 51.87 -33.62 11.19
CA VAL A 5 50.98 -33.27 12.31
C VAL A 5 50.25 -31.94 12.12
N ASN A 6 50.60 -31.16 11.11
CA ASN A 6 50.07 -29.79 10.96
C ASN A 6 48.99 -29.62 9.88
N ARG A 7 48.56 -30.70 9.23
CA ARG A 7 47.46 -30.62 8.23
C ARG A 7 46.06 -30.92 8.78
N ASP A 8 46.00 -31.65 9.88
CA ASP A 8 44.69 -32.05 10.42
C ASP A 8 44.11 -31.04 11.43
N THR A 9 44.93 -30.06 11.85
CA THR A 9 44.48 -29.03 12.78
C THR A 9 43.82 -27.84 12.07
N PHE A 10 44.03 -27.65 10.77
CA PHE A 10 43.39 -26.61 9.97
C PHE A 10 42.08 -27.04 9.34
N ALA A 11 41.71 -28.31 9.40
CA ALA A 11 40.46 -28.81 8.84
C ALA A 11 39.28 -28.79 9.86
N ARG A 12 39.57 -28.33 11.08
CA ARG A 12 38.56 -28.15 12.11
C ARG A 12 38.33 -26.68 12.43
N THR A 13 38.43 -25.83 11.42
CA THR A 13 37.94 -24.47 11.53
C THR A 13 36.45 -24.54 11.40
N ASP A 14 35.81 -24.44 12.52
CA ASP A 14 34.40 -24.21 12.71
C ASP A 14 33.75 -23.65 11.43
N SER A 15 32.94 -24.48 10.81
CA SER A 15 31.86 -23.97 9.99
C SER A 15 30.99 -23.16 10.94
N LEU A 16 31.37 -21.91 11.23
CA LEU A 16 30.52 -20.93 11.84
C LEU A 16 29.31 -20.84 10.91
N THR A 17 28.29 -21.56 11.28
CA THR A 17 26.99 -21.53 10.60
C THR A 17 26.57 -20.07 10.68
N LYS A 18 26.82 -19.32 9.61
CA LYS A 18 26.46 -17.92 9.53
C LYS A 18 24.94 -17.84 9.62
N MET A 19 24.45 -17.43 10.77
CA MET A 19 23.01 -17.18 10.95
C MET A 19 22.67 -15.90 10.19
N ILE A 20 21.70 -15.99 9.29
CA ILE A 20 21.15 -14.84 8.56
C ILE A 20 19.75 -14.59 9.10
N GLU A 21 19.49 -13.36 9.49
CA GLU A 21 18.15 -12.93 9.85
C GLU A 21 17.32 -12.71 8.58
N MET A 22 16.27 -13.47 8.43
CA MET A 22 15.32 -13.34 7.34
C MET A 22 13.93 -12.99 7.88
N PRO A 23 13.08 -12.27 7.11
CA PRO A 23 11.70 -12.07 7.49
C PRO A 23 11.01 -13.40 7.78
N ALA A 24 10.30 -13.49 8.90
CA ALA A 24 9.59 -14.70 9.27
C ALA A 24 8.47 -15.00 8.25
N PRO A 25 8.29 -16.27 7.84
CA PRO A 25 7.21 -16.64 6.93
C PRO A 25 5.85 -16.36 7.56
N THR A 26 4.96 -15.74 6.78
CA THR A 26 3.62 -15.40 7.25
C THR A 26 2.56 -15.80 6.23
N ALA A 27 1.43 -16.32 6.72
CA ALA A 27 0.27 -16.68 5.88
C ALA A 27 -0.77 -15.55 5.79
N TRP A 28 -0.59 -14.45 6.53
CA TRP A 28 -1.59 -13.39 6.62
C TRP A 28 -1.93 -12.71 5.28
N PRO A 29 -0.98 -12.44 4.37
CA PRO A 29 -1.30 -11.88 3.05
C PRO A 29 -2.24 -12.77 2.23
N ILE A 30 -2.08 -14.10 2.33
CA ILE A 30 -2.94 -15.06 1.63
C ILE A 30 -4.34 -15.07 2.23
N ILE A 31 -4.44 -15.03 3.57
CA ILE A 31 -5.72 -14.95 4.28
C ILE A 31 -6.45 -13.64 3.93
N LEU A 32 -5.74 -12.51 3.88
CA LEU A 32 -6.28 -11.23 3.46
C LEU A 32 -6.81 -11.28 2.02
N ALA A 33 -6.01 -11.78 1.09
CA ALA A 33 -6.40 -11.89 -0.33
C ALA A 33 -7.63 -12.81 -0.51
N PHE A 34 -7.65 -13.96 0.17
CA PHE A 34 -8.78 -14.88 0.15
C PHE A 34 -10.04 -14.25 0.76
N GLY A 35 -9.88 -13.55 1.89
CA GLY A 35 -10.99 -12.82 2.52
C GLY A 35 -11.60 -11.77 1.59
N LEU A 36 -10.76 -10.95 0.92
CA LEU A 36 -11.23 -9.99 -0.07
C LEU A 36 -11.96 -10.65 -1.24
N THR A 37 -11.44 -11.76 -1.74
CA THR A 37 -12.10 -12.53 -2.81
C THR A 37 -13.49 -13.01 -2.38
N LEU A 38 -13.64 -13.51 -1.15
CA LEU A 38 -14.93 -13.94 -0.62
C LEU A 38 -15.90 -12.77 -0.40
N VAL A 39 -15.42 -11.59 0.00
CA VAL A 39 -16.27 -10.39 0.09
C VAL A 39 -16.92 -10.12 -1.25
N PHE A 40 -16.13 -10.06 -2.32
CA PHE A 40 -16.66 -9.80 -3.67
C PHE A 40 -17.51 -10.95 -4.21
N ALA A 41 -17.12 -12.19 -3.99
CA ALA A 41 -17.92 -13.35 -4.38
C ALA A 41 -19.29 -13.37 -3.67
N GLY A 42 -19.33 -12.91 -2.42
CA GLY A 42 -20.56 -12.84 -1.63
C GLY A 42 -21.57 -11.83 -2.16
N PHE A 43 -21.15 -10.76 -2.83
CA PHE A 43 -22.08 -9.84 -3.49
C PHE A 43 -22.91 -10.51 -4.59
N VAL A 44 -22.35 -11.53 -5.24
CA VAL A 44 -23.03 -12.27 -6.31
C VAL A 44 -23.74 -13.52 -5.77
N THR A 45 -23.30 -14.08 -4.64
CA THR A 45 -23.82 -15.36 -4.11
C THR A 45 -24.72 -15.19 -2.91
N SER A 46 -24.19 -14.77 -1.75
CA SER A 46 -24.97 -14.52 -0.56
C SER A 46 -24.24 -13.61 0.44
N PRO A 47 -25.01 -12.81 1.24
CA PRO A 47 -24.43 -11.95 2.27
C PRO A 47 -23.60 -12.70 3.31
N SER A 48 -23.91 -13.96 3.59
CA SER A 48 -23.14 -14.78 4.53
C SER A 48 -21.71 -15.03 4.06
N VAL A 49 -21.51 -15.19 2.75
CA VAL A 49 -20.18 -15.35 2.14
C VAL A 49 -19.40 -14.04 2.23
N SER A 50 -20.04 -12.89 1.98
CA SER A 50 -19.40 -11.58 2.18
C SER A 50 -19.01 -11.34 3.63
N LEU A 51 -19.86 -11.72 4.59
CA LEU A 51 -19.56 -11.56 6.01
C LEU A 51 -18.36 -12.43 6.42
N LEU A 52 -18.33 -13.69 6.00
CA LEU A 52 -17.16 -14.57 6.22
C LEU A 52 -15.89 -13.96 5.60
N GLY A 53 -15.99 -13.49 4.36
CA GLY A 53 -14.91 -12.82 3.67
C GLY A 53 -14.39 -11.59 4.43
N ALA A 54 -15.29 -10.75 4.96
CA ALA A 54 -14.93 -9.58 5.75
C ALA A 54 -14.19 -9.96 7.05
N ILE A 55 -14.65 -10.99 7.76
CA ILE A 55 -13.96 -11.49 8.96
C ILE A 55 -12.54 -11.96 8.62
N LEU A 56 -12.38 -12.73 7.56
CA LEU A 56 -11.06 -13.22 7.12
C LEU A 56 -10.16 -12.06 6.65
N ALA A 57 -10.69 -11.09 5.90
CA ALA A 57 -9.94 -9.94 5.43
C ALA A 57 -9.44 -9.08 6.60
N ILE A 58 -10.29 -8.80 7.58
CA ILE A 58 -9.90 -8.06 8.79
C ILE A 58 -8.86 -8.84 9.59
N SER A 59 -9.09 -10.12 9.81
CA SER A 59 -8.14 -10.98 10.55
C SER A 59 -6.79 -11.07 9.85
N GLY A 60 -6.79 -11.25 8.52
CA GLY A 60 -5.58 -11.27 7.70
C GLY A 60 -4.83 -9.94 7.73
N GLY A 61 -5.55 -8.82 7.61
CA GLY A 61 -4.99 -7.49 7.72
C GLY A 61 -4.35 -7.23 9.08
N VAL A 62 -5.07 -7.46 10.16
CA VAL A 62 -4.57 -7.28 11.54
C VAL A 62 -3.37 -8.17 11.81
N GLY A 63 -3.43 -9.46 11.41
CA GLY A 63 -2.32 -10.39 11.58
C GLY A 63 -1.07 -9.94 10.84
N TRP A 64 -1.22 -9.53 9.59
CA TRP A 64 -0.11 -9.02 8.78
C TRP A 64 0.51 -7.75 9.37
N PHE A 65 -0.33 -6.77 9.75
CA PHE A 65 0.18 -5.54 10.40
C PHE A 65 0.94 -5.83 11.69
N ARG A 66 0.49 -6.79 12.50
CA ARG A 66 1.19 -7.19 13.74
C ARG A 66 2.56 -7.82 13.48
N ASP A 67 2.73 -8.53 12.37
CA ASP A 67 4.01 -9.15 12.01
C ASP A 67 4.99 -8.15 11.39
N VAL A 68 4.49 -7.02 10.83
CA VAL A 68 5.31 -6.00 10.14
C VAL A 68 5.54 -4.76 11.00
N LEU A 69 4.61 -4.40 11.88
CA LEU A 69 4.65 -3.17 12.68
C LEU A 69 4.58 -3.45 14.18
N PRO A 70 5.31 -2.70 15.03
CA PRO A 70 6.27 -1.64 14.71
C PRO A 70 7.63 -2.16 14.22
N HIS A 71 7.93 -3.44 14.47
CA HIS A 71 9.18 -4.10 14.09
C HIS A 71 8.84 -5.37 13.34
N GLU A 72 9.49 -5.55 12.20
CA GLU A 72 9.35 -6.75 11.39
C GLU A 72 9.82 -7.99 12.16
N LYS A 73 9.01 -9.03 12.14
CA LYS A 73 9.35 -10.31 12.78
C LYS A 73 10.38 -11.05 11.95
N HIS A 74 11.54 -11.34 12.54
CA HIS A 74 12.63 -12.04 11.88
C HIS A 74 12.81 -13.44 12.46
N GLU A 75 13.29 -14.34 11.61
CA GLU A 75 13.72 -15.69 11.96
C GLU A 75 15.18 -15.87 11.55
N SER A 76 16.00 -16.40 12.46
CA SER A 76 17.40 -16.72 12.16
C SER A 76 17.51 -18.06 11.44
N VAL A 77 17.91 -18.02 10.19
CA VAL A 77 18.12 -19.22 9.35
C VAL A 77 19.59 -19.47 9.18
N SER A 78 20.01 -20.72 9.32
CA SER A 78 21.38 -21.13 9.04
C SER A 78 21.69 -21.04 7.54
N ALA A 79 22.60 -20.17 7.15
CA ALA A 79 23.09 -20.15 5.77
C ALA A 79 24.04 -21.32 5.56
N ILE A 80 23.64 -22.28 4.74
CA ILE A 80 24.54 -23.29 4.22
C ILE A 80 25.36 -22.60 3.13
N GLU A 81 26.57 -22.14 3.46
CA GLU A 81 27.53 -21.75 2.44
C GLU A 81 27.93 -22.99 1.65
N THR A 82 27.21 -23.26 0.59
CA THR A 82 27.74 -24.14 -0.46
C THR A 82 28.85 -23.35 -1.15
N ALA A 83 30.05 -23.47 -0.66
CA ALA A 83 31.24 -22.93 -1.33
C ALA A 83 31.31 -23.59 -2.71
N LEU A 84 30.79 -22.92 -3.71
CA LEU A 84 31.05 -23.25 -5.10
C LEU A 84 32.54 -23.00 -5.31
N GLN A 85 33.36 -24.07 -5.18
CA GLN A 85 34.76 -24.04 -5.61
C GLN A 85 34.78 -23.92 -7.13
N VAL A 86 34.68 -22.69 -7.62
CA VAL A 86 34.93 -22.40 -9.02
C VAL A 86 36.47 -22.42 -9.20
N SER A 87 37.00 -23.57 -9.58
CA SER A 87 38.38 -23.68 -10.03
C SER A 87 38.49 -22.97 -11.38
N THR A 88 38.99 -21.75 -11.37
CA THR A 88 39.29 -21.03 -12.62
C THR A 88 40.77 -20.84 -12.77
N ASN A 89 41.34 -21.32 -13.89
CA ASN A 89 42.72 -21.08 -14.31
C ASN A 89 42.93 -19.67 -14.91
N ARG A 90 41.98 -18.77 -14.76
CA ARG A 90 42.11 -17.40 -15.27
C ARG A 90 42.72 -16.51 -14.19
N PRO A 91 43.76 -15.68 -14.57
CA PRO A 91 44.21 -14.65 -13.65
C PRO A 91 43.02 -13.78 -13.26
N ARG A 92 42.91 -13.44 -11.97
CA ARG A 92 41.87 -12.57 -11.44
C ARG A 92 41.93 -11.18 -12.07
N VAL A 93 41.40 -11.04 -13.24
CA VAL A 93 41.01 -9.74 -13.77
C VAL A 93 39.57 -9.57 -13.36
N ALA A 94 39.34 -8.82 -12.29
CA ALA A 94 38.02 -8.29 -12.01
C ALA A 94 37.72 -7.25 -13.11
N ALA A 95 37.27 -7.71 -14.27
CA ALA A 95 36.59 -6.85 -15.19
C ALA A 95 35.25 -6.52 -14.53
N VAL A 96 35.16 -5.35 -13.89
CA VAL A 96 33.88 -4.71 -13.62
C VAL A 96 33.39 -4.29 -15.00
N GLU A 97 32.74 -5.21 -15.67
CA GLU A 97 31.99 -4.90 -16.87
C GLU A 97 30.85 -3.98 -16.38
N TRP A 98 30.99 -2.69 -16.64
CA TRP A 98 29.91 -1.75 -16.50
C TRP A 98 28.86 -2.19 -17.51
N MET A 99 27.95 -3.05 -17.06
CA MET A 99 26.77 -3.38 -17.84
C MET A 99 25.95 -2.11 -18.00
N THR A 100 26.19 -1.43 -19.07
CA THR A 100 25.40 -0.28 -19.56
C THR A 100 24.04 -0.73 -20.10
N GLU A 101 23.70 -1.99 -20.03
CA GLU A 101 22.33 -2.42 -20.21
C GLU A 101 21.51 -1.84 -19.06
N GLU A 102 20.60 -0.98 -19.41
CA GLU A 102 19.52 -0.52 -18.54
C GLU A 102 18.76 -1.74 -18.03
N LEU A 103 19.31 -2.40 -17.02
CA LEU A 103 18.57 -3.36 -16.23
C LEU A 103 17.32 -2.61 -15.77
N HIS A 104 16.16 -3.07 -16.19
CA HIS A 104 14.85 -2.64 -15.71
C HIS A 104 14.72 -3.00 -14.22
N ARG A 105 15.65 -2.50 -13.41
CA ARG A 105 15.55 -2.57 -11.96
C ARG A 105 14.48 -1.58 -11.56
N ALA A 106 13.44 -2.06 -10.93
CA ALA A 106 12.49 -1.20 -10.25
C ALA A 106 13.30 -0.25 -9.35
N ARG A 107 13.38 1.02 -9.74
CA ARG A 107 14.08 2.04 -8.95
C ARG A 107 13.17 2.37 -7.78
N LEU A 108 13.50 1.86 -6.60
CA LEU A 108 12.82 2.24 -5.38
C LEU A 108 13.04 3.75 -5.14
N PRO A 109 12.02 4.49 -4.74
CA PRO A 109 12.13 5.92 -4.49
C PRO A 109 13.10 6.18 -3.34
N LEU A 110 13.94 7.22 -3.49
CA LEU A 110 14.89 7.66 -2.45
C LEU A 110 14.16 8.29 -1.26
N GLU A 111 13.01 8.87 -1.51
CA GLU A 111 12.16 9.56 -0.53
C GLU A 111 10.72 9.09 -0.69
N VAL A 112 10.02 8.94 0.41
CA VAL A 112 8.60 8.58 0.46
C VAL A 112 7.82 9.56 1.33
N TYR A 113 6.50 9.61 1.13
CA TYR A 113 5.63 10.37 2.02
C TYR A 113 5.31 9.55 3.28
N PRO A 114 5.28 10.18 4.47
CA PRO A 114 4.88 9.49 5.68
C PRO A 114 3.39 9.06 5.60
N ILE A 115 3.03 8.01 6.32
CA ILE A 115 1.66 7.49 6.39
C ILE A 115 0.64 8.60 6.71
N LYS A 116 1.02 9.53 7.60
CA LYS A 116 0.19 10.68 7.97
C LYS A 116 -0.15 11.59 6.76
N ALA A 117 0.73 11.68 5.76
CA ALA A 117 0.48 12.46 4.55
C ALA A 117 -0.66 11.83 3.72
N GLY A 118 -0.64 10.51 3.55
CA GLY A 118 -1.72 9.78 2.88
C GLY A 118 -3.05 9.92 3.61
N ALA A 119 -3.04 9.80 4.95
CA ALA A 119 -4.24 9.98 5.76
C ALA A 119 -4.84 11.39 5.62
N LYS A 120 -4.00 12.44 5.71
CA LYS A 120 -4.43 13.83 5.50
C LYS A 120 -4.97 14.06 4.08
N GLY A 121 -4.29 13.52 3.07
CA GLY A 121 -4.73 13.58 1.68
C GLY A 121 -6.08 12.90 1.47
N GLY A 122 -6.26 11.70 2.00
CA GLY A 122 -7.51 10.95 1.94
C GLY A 122 -8.68 11.69 2.60
N MET A 123 -8.46 12.27 3.78
CA MET A 123 -9.48 13.08 4.47
C MET A 123 -9.83 14.34 3.71
N ALA A 124 -8.86 15.07 3.18
CA ALA A 124 -9.12 16.26 2.38
C ALA A 124 -9.86 15.92 1.06
N GLY A 125 -9.45 14.83 0.41
CA GLY A 125 -10.13 14.30 -0.77
C GLY A 125 -11.57 13.88 -0.47
N ALA A 126 -11.80 13.24 0.69
CA ALA A 126 -13.15 12.88 1.14
C ALA A 126 -14.06 14.08 1.25
N VAL A 127 -13.59 15.17 1.86
CA VAL A 127 -14.36 16.40 1.97
C VAL A 127 -14.70 16.98 0.59
N ALA A 128 -13.71 17.05 -0.30
CA ALA A 128 -13.93 17.55 -1.67
C ALA A 128 -14.96 16.72 -2.43
N MET A 129 -14.86 15.39 -2.35
CA MET A 129 -15.82 14.47 -2.97
C MET A 129 -17.22 14.61 -2.38
N ALA A 130 -17.35 14.71 -1.03
CA ALA A 130 -18.63 14.90 -0.38
C ALA A 130 -19.32 16.23 -0.79
N VAL A 131 -18.54 17.31 -0.90
CA VAL A 131 -19.04 18.60 -1.39
C VAL A 131 -19.59 18.47 -2.81
N LEU A 132 -18.84 17.82 -3.71
CA LEU A 132 -19.30 17.60 -5.10
C LEU A 132 -20.53 16.72 -5.17
N ALA A 133 -20.65 15.70 -4.31
CA ALA A 133 -21.82 14.82 -4.25
C ALA A 133 -23.09 15.58 -3.77
N VAL A 134 -22.94 16.43 -2.76
CA VAL A 134 -24.04 17.28 -2.27
C VAL A 134 -24.43 18.32 -3.34
N MET A 135 -23.44 18.98 -3.97
CA MET A 135 -23.68 19.91 -5.07
C MET A 135 -24.47 19.26 -6.20
N TYR A 136 -24.10 18.04 -6.59
CA TYR A 136 -24.86 17.28 -7.58
C TYR A 136 -26.32 17.12 -7.19
N GLY A 137 -26.60 16.70 -5.95
CA GLY A 137 -27.96 16.51 -5.46
C GLY A 137 -28.79 17.78 -5.56
N ILE A 138 -28.19 18.95 -5.25
CA ILE A 138 -28.84 20.26 -5.33
C ILE A 138 -29.04 20.68 -6.79
N ILE A 139 -28.01 20.64 -7.62
CA ILE A 139 -28.06 21.11 -9.02
C ILE A 139 -29.00 20.25 -9.87
N SER A 140 -29.01 18.93 -9.64
CA SER A 140 -29.90 18.00 -10.35
C SER A 140 -31.36 18.04 -9.87
N GLY A 141 -31.67 18.79 -8.81
CA GLY A 141 -33.00 18.83 -8.22
C GLY A 141 -33.42 17.54 -7.50
N ARG A 142 -32.51 16.59 -7.31
CA ARG A 142 -32.78 15.29 -6.66
C ARG A 142 -32.72 15.36 -5.13
N GLY A 143 -32.26 16.48 -4.56
CA GLY A 143 -32.11 16.68 -3.13
C GLY A 143 -30.68 16.41 -2.64
N MET A 144 -30.25 17.14 -1.63
CA MET A 144 -28.90 17.09 -1.07
C MET A 144 -28.50 15.70 -0.53
N TRP A 145 -29.47 14.89 -0.14
CA TRP A 145 -29.28 13.55 0.43
C TRP A 145 -29.21 12.44 -0.62
N TYR A 146 -29.50 12.78 -1.89
CA TYR A 146 -29.59 11.80 -2.97
C TYR A 146 -28.34 10.92 -3.09
N ALA A 147 -27.17 11.53 -3.25
CA ALA A 147 -25.91 10.79 -3.44
C ALA A 147 -25.55 9.93 -2.21
N ILE A 148 -25.86 10.44 -1.01
CA ILE A 148 -25.64 9.72 0.26
C ILE A 148 -26.50 8.46 0.31
N ASN A 149 -27.79 8.58 -0.03
CA ASN A 149 -28.71 7.46 -0.02
C ASN A 149 -28.40 6.44 -1.13
N VAL A 150 -27.96 6.89 -2.31
CA VAL A 150 -27.50 6.02 -3.40
C VAL A 150 -26.27 5.20 -2.95
N LEU A 151 -25.31 5.85 -2.28
CA LEU A 151 -24.12 5.16 -1.77
C LEU A 151 -24.51 4.10 -0.71
N ALA A 152 -25.40 4.45 0.22
CA ALA A 152 -25.88 3.50 1.22
C ALA A 152 -26.65 2.33 0.61
N ALA A 153 -27.49 2.59 -0.40
CA ALA A 153 -28.27 1.56 -1.10
C ALA A 153 -27.38 0.54 -1.82
N GLY A 154 -26.21 0.94 -2.32
CA GLY A 154 -25.25 0.03 -2.93
C GLY A 154 -24.70 -1.04 -1.98
N PHE A 155 -24.73 -0.81 -0.66
CA PHE A 155 -24.24 -1.75 0.34
C PHE A 155 -25.36 -2.47 1.11
N VAL A 156 -26.57 -1.93 1.11
CA VAL A 156 -27.75 -2.54 1.77
C VAL A 156 -28.92 -2.52 0.79
N PRO A 157 -28.92 -3.43 -0.18
CA PRO A 157 -30.00 -3.51 -1.19
C PRO A 157 -31.38 -3.72 -0.56
N GLY A 158 -32.39 -3.09 -1.12
CA GLY A 158 -33.80 -3.30 -0.72
C GLY A 158 -34.23 -2.63 0.58
N ARG A 159 -33.33 -1.93 1.28
CA ARG A 159 -33.67 -1.30 2.57
C ARG A 159 -34.53 -0.04 2.44
N HIS A 160 -34.41 0.69 1.33
CA HIS A 160 -35.15 1.93 1.10
C HIS A 160 -35.83 1.92 -0.26
N PRO A 161 -37.14 2.23 -0.29
CA PRO A 161 -37.81 2.44 -1.56
C PRO A 161 -37.17 3.62 -2.30
N PHE A 162 -36.84 3.46 -3.56
CA PHE A 162 -36.23 4.51 -4.39
C PHE A 162 -37.09 5.80 -4.48
N ALA A 163 -38.38 5.71 -4.16
CA ALA A 163 -39.28 6.87 -4.11
C ALA A 163 -38.85 7.93 -3.08
N GLN A 164 -38.09 7.57 -2.04
CA GLN A 164 -37.67 8.48 -0.96
C GLN A 164 -36.15 8.74 -0.98
N ILE A 165 -35.45 8.41 -2.05
CA ILE A 165 -33.99 8.47 -2.12
C ILE A 165 -33.44 9.91 -1.97
N GLY A 166 -34.22 10.94 -2.20
CA GLY A 166 -33.87 12.34 -1.98
C GLY A 166 -34.12 12.86 -0.56
N ALA A 167 -34.83 12.09 0.30
CA ALA A 167 -35.15 12.47 1.65
C ALA A 167 -34.04 12.15 2.64
N PHE A 168 -34.00 12.85 3.76
CA PHE A 168 -33.06 12.58 4.84
C PHE A 168 -33.37 11.23 5.53
N GLN A 169 -32.35 10.41 5.69
CA GLN A 169 -32.41 9.11 6.34
C GLN A 169 -31.15 8.90 7.21
N TRP A 170 -31.36 8.73 8.52
CA TRP A 170 -30.26 8.60 9.48
C TRP A 170 -29.35 7.38 9.23
N ASP A 171 -29.97 6.24 8.97
CA ASP A 171 -29.25 4.99 8.73
C ASP A 171 -28.43 5.04 7.44
N SER A 172 -28.97 5.62 6.38
CA SER A 172 -28.22 5.86 5.14
C SER A 172 -27.03 6.81 5.36
N LEU A 173 -27.24 7.87 6.13
CA LEU A 173 -26.16 8.81 6.47
C LEU A 173 -25.03 8.10 7.23
N LEU A 174 -25.34 7.28 8.22
CA LEU A 174 -24.34 6.56 9.00
C LEU A 174 -23.58 5.56 8.14
N ILE A 175 -24.28 4.75 7.34
CA ILE A 175 -23.68 3.75 6.46
C ILE A 175 -22.79 4.44 5.41
N ALA A 176 -23.34 5.42 4.70
CA ALA A 176 -22.61 6.13 3.65
C ALA A 176 -21.39 6.87 4.22
N SER A 177 -21.52 7.52 5.38
CA SER A 177 -20.39 8.23 6.01
C SER A 177 -19.29 7.28 6.45
N ALA A 178 -19.64 6.16 7.07
CA ALA A 178 -18.66 5.15 7.49
C ALA A 178 -17.89 4.56 6.29
N LEU A 179 -18.63 4.20 5.24
CA LEU A 179 -18.03 3.68 3.99
C LEU A 179 -17.16 4.73 3.30
N HIS A 180 -17.69 5.94 3.17
CA HIS A 180 -16.99 7.04 2.53
C HIS A 180 -15.67 7.36 3.23
N LEU A 181 -15.68 7.46 4.56
CA LEU A 181 -14.47 7.71 5.34
C LEU A 181 -13.47 6.55 5.27
N LEU A 182 -13.95 5.30 5.40
CA LEU A 182 -13.10 4.12 5.33
C LEU A 182 -12.40 4.00 3.97
N VAL A 183 -13.17 4.10 2.88
CA VAL A 183 -12.64 3.99 1.52
C VAL A 183 -11.71 5.18 1.22
N SER A 184 -12.12 6.39 1.58
CA SER A 184 -11.30 7.59 1.35
C SER A 184 -9.98 7.55 2.10
N LEU A 185 -9.96 7.07 3.32
CA LEU A 185 -8.74 6.90 4.10
C LEU A 185 -7.84 5.83 3.45
N SER A 186 -8.42 4.69 3.07
CA SER A 186 -7.67 3.59 2.41
C SER A 186 -7.06 4.04 1.09
N VAL A 187 -7.84 4.73 0.24
CA VAL A 187 -7.37 5.27 -1.04
C VAL A 187 -6.33 6.36 -0.81
N GLY A 188 -6.52 7.22 0.19
CA GLY A 188 -5.54 8.26 0.55
C GLY A 188 -4.20 7.68 1.00
N LEU A 189 -4.21 6.61 1.80
CA LEU A 189 -3.00 5.89 2.20
C LEU A 189 -2.29 5.25 0.99
N LEU A 190 -3.04 4.58 0.14
CA LEU A 190 -2.52 3.99 -1.10
C LEU A 190 -1.93 5.08 -2.02
N TYR A 191 -2.63 6.19 -2.17
CA TYR A 191 -2.17 7.32 -2.98
C TYR A 191 -0.88 7.92 -2.43
N GLY A 192 -0.78 8.12 -1.10
CA GLY A 192 0.45 8.59 -0.46
C GLY A 192 1.64 7.65 -0.67
N ALA A 193 1.39 6.34 -0.67
CA ALA A 193 2.42 5.33 -0.92
C ALA A 193 2.86 5.27 -2.38
N THR A 194 1.94 5.45 -3.34
CA THR A 194 2.21 5.29 -4.78
C THR A 194 2.69 6.58 -5.45
N LEU A 195 2.35 7.76 -4.91
CA LEU A 195 2.68 9.05 -5.51
C LEU A 195 4.19 9.23 -5.80
N PRO A 196 5.13 8.82 -4.93
CA PRO A 196 6.56 8.92 -5.20
C PRO A 196 7.05 7.99 -6.32
N MET A 197 6.28 6.93 -6.64
CA MET A 197 6.63 5.93 -7.64
C MET A 197 6.23 6.36 -9.06
N LEU A 198 5.36 7.36 -9.19
CA LEU A 198 4.90 7.84 -10.50
C LEU A 198 5.96 8.73 -11.15
N PRO A 199 6.49 8.35 -12.33
CA PRO A 199 7.71 8.97 -12.89
C PRO A 199 7.50 10.39 -13.40
N ARG A 200 6.32 10.70 -13.94
CA ARG A 200 5.98 12.02 -14.51
C ARG A 200 4.56 12.40 -14.14
N HIS A 201 4.36 13.67 -13.83
CA HIS A 201 3.02 14.21 -13.52
C HIS A 201 2.19 13.36 -12.56
N PRO A 202 2.69 13.07 -11.34
CA PRO A 202 2.04 12.15 -10.41
C PRO A 202 0.61 12.56 -10.04
N ILE A 203 0.36 13.86 -9.91
CA ILE A 203 -0.99 14.38 -9.60
C ILE A 203 -1.94 14.18 -10.80
N LEU A 204 -1.47 14.30 -12.03
CA LEU A 204 -2.29 14.05 -13.21
C LEU A 204 -2.62 12.56 -13.34
N LEU A 205 -1.64 11.68 -13.16
CA LEU A 205 -1.87 10.23 -13.24
C LEU A 205 -2.75 9.74 -12.09
N GLY A 206 -2.42 10.08 -10.85
CA GLY A 206 -3.17 9.67 -9.68
C GLY A 206 -4.48 10.45 -9.48
N GLY A 207 -4.52 11.73 -9.86
CA GLY A 207 -5.69 12.60 -9.66
C GLY A 207 -6.69 12.63 -10.80
N LEU A 208 -6.30 12.24 -12.02
CA LEU A 208 -7.20 12.24 -13.18
C LEU A 208 -7.34 10.86 -13.81
N VAL A 209 -6.21 10.26 -14.22
CA VAL A 209 -6.26 9.00 -14.98
C VAL A 209 -6.78 7.85 -14.12
N ALA A 210 -6.22 7.66 -12.93
CA ALA A 210 -6.63 6.58 -12.04
C ALA A 210 -8.11 6.68 -11.60
N PRO A 211 -8.65 7.85 -11.20
CA PRO A 211 -10.07 8.03 -10.92
C PRO A 211 -11.00 7.72 -12.11
N ILE A 212 -10.62 8.09 -13.33
CA ILE A 212 -11.43 7.78 -14.53
C ILE A 212 -11.46 6.28 -14.77
N LEU A 213 -10.30 5.61 -14.73
CA LEU A 213 -10.23 4.14 -14.88
C LEU A 213 -11.01 3.42 -13.78
N TRP A 214 -10.88 3.89 -12.53
CA TRP A 214 -11.63 3.37 -11.40
C TRP A 214 -13.14 3.53 -11.60
N SER A 215 -13.60 4.70 -12.07
CA SER A 215 -15.02 4.95 -12.34
C SER A 215 -15.57 4.01 -13.41
N GLY A 216 -14.80 3.73 -14.48
CA GLY A 216 -15.16 2.75 -15.50
C GLY A 216 -15.26 1.33 -14.94
N LEU A 217 -14.30 0.95 -14.08
CA LEU A 217 -14.33 -0.35 -13.42
C LEU A 217 -15.56 -0.50 -12.52
N VAL A 218 -15.83 0.50 -11.67
CA VAL A 218 -17.01 0.49 -10.77
C VAL A 218 -18.31 0.46 -11.57
N HIS A 219 -18.40 1.20 -12.68
CA HIS A 219 -19.56 1.13 -13.59
C HIS A 219 -19.84 -0.29 -14.06
N SER A 220 -18.80 -0.99 -14.56
CA SER A 220 -18.94 -2.36 -15.04
C SER A 220 -19.35 -3.34 -13.94
N PHE A 221 -18.84 -3.18 -12.71
CA PHE A 221 -19.23 -4.01 -11.59
C PHE A 221 -20.66 -3.75 -11.14
N VAL A 222 -21.05 -2.49 -11.01
CA VAL A 222 -22.42 -2.13 -10.56
C VAL A 222 -23.44 -2.56 -11.61
N GLU A 223 -23.14 -2.44 -12.90
CA GLU A 223 -24.02 -2.92 -13.98
C GLU A 223 -24.28 -4.43 -13.88
N LEU A 224 -23.26 -5.20 -13.51
CA LEU A 224 -23.36 -6.65 -13.36
C LEU A 224 -24.11 -7.07 -12.09
N ILE A 225 -23.87 -6.38 -10.96
CA ILE A 225 -24.38 -6.78 -9.63
C ILE A 225 -25.78 -6.20 -9.38
N ASP A 226 -25.99 -4.93 -9.68
CA ASP A 226 -27.24 -4.20 -9.45
C ASP A 226 -27.54 -3.22 -10.59
N PRO A 227 -28.15 -3.71 -11.70
CA PRO A 227 -28.50 -2.87 -12.85
C PRO A 227 -29.47 -1.72 -12.50
N ILE A 228 -30.31 -1.90 -11.45
CA ILE A 228 -31.26 -0.87 -11.03
C ILE A 228 -30.51 0.28 -10.37
N LEU A 229 -29.56 -0.04 -9.50
CA LEU A 229 -28.67 0.96 -8.88
C LEU A 229 -27.82 1.66 -9.95
N ASN A 230 -27.31 0.91 -10.94
CA ASN A 230 -26.50 1.47 -12.02
C ASN A 230 -27.21 2.61 -12.76
N GLN A 231 -28.52 2.48 -13.01
CA GLN A 231 -29.35 3.51 -13.65
C GLN A 231 -29.57 4.75 -12.76
N ARG A 232 -29.34 4.66 -11.47
CA ARG A 232 -29.50 5.78 -10.51
C ARG A 232 -28.25 6.60 -10.35
N ILE A 233 -27.09 6.04 -10.70
CA ILE A 233 -25.81 6.73 -10.61
C ILE A 233 -25.63 7.60 -11.86
N ASP A 234 -25.37 8.88 -11.64
CA ASP A 234 -24.89 9.76 -12.72
C ASP A 234 -23.36 9.58 -12.85
N TRP A 235 -22.96 8.80 -13.83
CA TRP A 235 -21.56 8.37 -14.01
C TRP A 235 -20.63 9.54 -14.32
N LEU A 236 -21.10 10.59 -14.97
CA LEU A 236 -20.31 11.79 -15.20
C LEU A 236 -19.97 12.49 -13.89
N TRP A 237 -20.98 12.74 -13.06
CA TRP A 237 -20.79 13.36 -11.74
C TRP A 237 -20.02 12.46 -10.78
N PHE A 238 -20.23 11.14 -10.86
CA PHE A 238 -19.43 10.18 -10.11
C PHE A 238 -17.95 10.29 -10.49
N ALA A 239 -17.60 10.25 -11.79
CA ALA A 239 -16.23 10.40 -12.25
C ALA A 239 -15.63 11.77 -11.87
N LEU A 240 -16.39 12.88 -11.99
CA LEU A 240 -15.95 14.20 -11.57
C LEU A 240 -15.65 14.26 -10.08
N SER A 241 -16.47 13.63 -9.24
CA SER A 241 -16.23 13.58 -7.80
C SER A 241 -14.98 12.78 -7.44
N GLN A 242 -14.72 11.68 -8.15
CA GLN A 242 -13.49 10.89 -8.00
C GLN A 242 -12.24 11.68 -8.42
N VAL A 243 -12.32 12.42 -9.54
CA VAL A 243 -11.25 13.31 -9.99
C VAL A 243 -11.01 14.43 -8.98
N GLY A 244 -12.07 15.02 -8.45
CA GLY A 244 -11.99 16.04 -7.38
C GLY A 244 -11.27 15.50 -6.14
N PHE A 245 -11.62 14.29 -5.69
CA PHE A 245 -10.91 13.58 -4.63
C PHE A 245 -9.42 13.43 -4.95
N GLY A 246 -9.09 12.87 -6.12
CA GLY A 246 -7.72 12.56 -6.49
C GLY A 246 -6.82 13.79 -6.62
N ILE A 247 -7.32 14.88 -7.20
CA ILE A 247 -6.59 16.15 -7.32
C ILE A 247 -6.32 16.75 -5.93
N VAL A 248 -7.35 16.86 -5.09
CA VAL A 248 -7.20 17.46 -3.74
C VAL A 248 -6.30 16.60 -2.87
N ALA A 249 -6.48 15.29 -2.87
CA ALA A 249 -5.61 14.36 -2.15
C ALA A 249 -4.15 14.48 -2.61
N GLY A 250 -3.92 14.52 -3.93
CA GLY A 250 -2.60 14.67 -4.51
C GLY A 250 -1.91 15.98 -4.12
N ILE A 251 -2.63 17.10 -4.16
CA ILE A 251 -2.10 18.40 -3.74
C ILE A 251 -1.73 18.39 -2.25
N VAL A 252 -2.60 17.82 -1.39
CA VAL A 252 -2.35 17.78 0.05
C VAL A 252 -1.16 16.88 0.38
N VAL A 253 -1.06 15.70 -0.25
CA VAL A 253 0.07 14.79 -0.06
C VAL A 253 1.37 15.43 -0.55
N SER A 254 1.36 16.02 -1.75
CA SER A 254 2.58 16.62 -2.35
C SER A 254 3.17 17.79 -1.56
N ARG A 255 2.36 18.42 -0.70
CA ARG A 255 2.80 19.51 0.18
C ARG A 255 3.37 19.03 1.52
N GLN A 256 3.32 17.74 1.80
CA GLN A 256 3.90 17.19 3.02
C GLN A 256 5.40 16.95 2.85
N GLU A 257 6.14 17.00 3.95
CA GLU A 257 7.56 16.64 3.98
C GLU A 257 7.76 15.17 3.60
N ARG A 258 8.83 14.92 2.85
CA ARG A 258 9.23 13.57 2.47
C ARG A 258 10.21 13.01 3.48
N VAL A 259 10.17 11.72 3.67
CA VAL A 259 11.08 10.99 4.56
C VAL A 259 12.06 10.19 3.69
N PRO A 260 13.38 10.29 3.94
CA PRO A 260 14.37 9.51 3.22
C PRO A 260 14.19 8.02 3.50
N THR A 261 14.31 7.20 2.47
CA THR A 261 14.32 5.74 2.60
C THR A 261 15.73 5.24 2.82
N ARG A 262 15.89 3.96 3.21
CA ARG A 262 17.22 3.33 3.32
C ARG A 262 18.01 3.37 2.01
N GLN A 263 17.35 3.58 0.87
CA GLN A 263 18.01 3.75 -0.44
C GLN A 263 18.82 5.05 -0.53
N HIS A 264 18.54 6.02 0.33
CA HIS A 264 19.32 7.27 0.43
C HIS A 264 20.71 7.04 1.05
N LEU A 265 20.86 5.96 1.84
CA LEU A 265 22.15 5.64 2.47
C LEU A 265 23.17 5.16 1.44
N PRO A 266 24.49 5.46 1.61
CA PRO A 266 25.56 4.93 0.78
C PRO A 266 25.51 3.40 0.67
N PHE A 267 25.95 2.86 -0.44
CA PHE A 267 25.93 1.41 -0.67
C PHE A 267 26.67 0.63 0.42
N ALA A 268 27.82 1.13 0.89
CA ALA A 268 28.60 0.52 1.94
C ALA A 268 27.80 0.33 3.24
N VAL A 269 27.02 1.36 3.64
CA VAL A 269 26.15 1.29 4.82
C VAL A 269 24.99 0.31 4.60
N ARG A 270 24.38 0.33 3.41
CA ARG A 270 23.29 -0.60 3.07
C ARG A 270 23.73 -2.05 3.01
N ALA A 271 24.96 -2.28 2.57
CA ALA A 271 25.55 -3.61 2.50
C ALA A 271 26.09 -4.10 3.86
N GLY A 272 25.98 -3.30 4.92
CA GLY A 272 26.50 -3.64 6.24
C GLY A 272 28.04 -3.63 6.32
N LEU A 273 28.71 -3.01 5.34
CA LEU A 273 30.17 -2.90 5.30
C LEU A 273 30.68 -1.78 6.22
N GLU A 274 29.85 -0.80 6.53
CA GLU A 274 30.09 0.25 7.53
C GLU A 274 29.05 0.14 8.64
N VAL A 275 29.53 0.00 9.85
CA VAL A 275 28.68 -0.09 11.02
C VAL A 275 28.16 1.32 11.34
N LEU A 276 26.84 1.46 11.39
CA LEU A 276 26.15 2.70 11.82
C LEU A 276 26.57 3.20 13.22
N ALA A 277 27.24 2.36 14.00
CA ALA A 277 27.74 2.65 15.34
C ALA A 277 28.69 3.86 15.40
N ARG A 278 29.33 4.24 14.29
CA ARG A 278 30.28 5.35 14.26
C ARG A 278 29.61 6.72 14.15
N ILE A 279 28.38 6.79 13.63
CA ILE A 279 27.65 8.04 13.48
C ILE A 279 27.03 8.47 14.83
N ASP A 280 26.62 7.51 15.65
CA ASP A 280 26.05 7.80 16.98
C ASP A 280 27.12 8.15 18.04
N GLU A 281 28.39 7.77 17.87
CA GLU A 281 29.48 8.13 18.78
C GLU A 281 30.00 9.56 18.51
N ASP A 282 30.12 9.96 17.25
CA ASP A 282 30.58 11.31 16.87
C ASP A 282 29.57 12.40 17.26
N ASP A 283 28.27 12.09 17.26
CA ASP A 283 27.21 13.04 17.66
C ASP A 283 27.13 13.20 19.21
N LYS A 284 27.57 12.19 19.95
CA LYS A 284 27.64 12.26 21.44
C LYS A 284 28.88 12.97 21.95
N ASP A 285 29.98 12.92 21.24
CA ASP A 285 31.23 13.63 21.62
C ASP A 285 31.24 15.07 21.09
N GLY A 286 30.56 15.40 20.01
CA GLY A 286 30.41 16.77 19.51
C GLY A 286 29.59 17.68 20.43
N GLY A 287 28.76 17.13 21.31
CA GLY A 287 27.94 17.89 22.26
C GLY A 287 28.65 18.30 23.57
N LYS A 288 29.92 17.87 23.81
CA LYS A 288 30.67 18.20 25.01
C LYS A 288 31.71 19.29 24.87
N LEU A 289 31.82 19.92 23.73
CA LEU A 289 32.74 21.03 23.45
C LEU A 289 32.01 22.29 22.99
N ARG A 290 30.99 22.71 23.74
CA ARG A 290 30.50 24.11 23.70
C ARG A 290 29.94 24.49 25.05
#